data_095cbfd993485c578ee661c385aa5a4a
#
_entry.id   095cbfd993485c578ee661c385aa5a4a
#
_cell.length_a   1.000
_cell.length_b   1.000
_cell.length_c   1.000
_cell.angle_alpha   90.00
_cell.angle_beta   90.00
_cell.angle_gamma   90.00
#
_symmetry.space_group_name_H-M   'P 1'
#
loop_
_entity.id
_entity.type
_entity.pdbx_description
1 polymer ?
#
loop_
_entity_poly.entity_id
_entity_poly.type
_entity_poly.pdbx_seq_one_letter_code
_entity_poly.pdbx_strand_id
1 'polypeptide(L)' 'MKQISARLNVQPNMPDPDAFYEMLVDTHQDLGDEQSSMLNAQLILLLANHIGDLAVLREACAIARANVMTPDAL' A
#
# COMPACT_ATOMS: atom_id res chain seq x y z
N MET A 1 -3.21 -22.99 2.62
CA MET A 1 -2.86 -22.49 2.23
C MET A 1 -1.82 -21.98 2.12
N LYS A 2 -1.49 -21.78 1.77
CA LYS A 2 -0.54 -21.47 1.71
C LYS A 2 -0.08 -20.32 1.91
N GLN A 3 0.57 -20.33 2.45
CA GLN A 3 1.30 -19.26 2.81
C GLN A 3 1.49 -18.31 1.73
N ILE A 4 1.27 -17.10 1.98
CA ILE A 4 1.32 -16.12 0.96
C ILE A 4 2.72 -15.80 0.57
N SER A 5 3.57 -15.53 1.55
CA SER A 5 4.87 -14.99 1.27
C SER A 5 5.82 -15.25 2.40
N ALA A 6 7.08 -15.54 2.07
CA ALA A 6 8.13 -15.62 3.06
C ALA A 6 8.77 -14.26 3.31
N ARG A 7 8.49 -13.26 2.46
CA ARG A 7 9.18 -11.99 2.51
C ARG A 7 8.31 -10.82 2.93
N LEU A 8 7.12 -10.73 2.36
CA LEU A 8 6.22 -9.64 2.70
C LEU A 8 5.63 -9.87 4.08
N ASN A 9 5.78 -8.89 4.96
CA ASN A 9 5.18 -8.95 6.28
C ASN A 9 3.72 -8.56 6.16
N VAL A 10 2.80 -9.51 6.35
CA VAL A 10 1.37 -9.27 6.28
C VAL A 10 0.73 -9.18 7.67
N GLN A 11 1.55 -9.28 8.72
CA GLN A 11 1.07 -9.10 10.08
C GLN A 11 1.06 -7.61 10.42
N PRO A 12 0.22 -7.20 11.38
CA PRO A 12 0.24 -5.79 11.81
C PRO A 12 1.64 -5.37 12.20
N ASN A 13 2.11 -4.30 11.63
CA ASN A 13 3.50 -3.87 11.78
C ASN A 13 3.62 -2.38 12.08
N MET A 14 2.53 -1.64 12.06
CA MET A 14 2.54 -0.23 12.39
C MET A 14 2.06 -0.03 13.82
N PRO A 15 2.87 0.67 14.65
CA PRO A 15 2.44 0.91 16.04
C PRO A 15 1.19 1.78 16.13
N ASP A 16 0.99 2.66 15.16
CA ASP A 16 -0.15 3.57 15.19
C ASP A 16 -0.71 3.73 13.77
N PRO A 17 -1.54 2.75 13.34
CA PRO A 17 -2.11 2.84 11.98
C PRO A 17 -3.07 4.01 11.80
N ASP A 18 -3.73 4.46 12.87
CA ASP A 18 -4.64 5.60 12.77
C ASP A 18 -3.87 6.87 12.47
N ALA A 19 -2.71 7.04 13.07
CA ALA A 19 -1.86 8.20 12.81
C ALA A 19 -1.38 8.20 11.36
N PHE A 20 -1.05 7.04 10.81
CA PHE A 20 -0.66 6.96 9.41
C PHE A 20 -1.82 7.32 8.50
N TYR A 21 -3.01 6.82 8.80
CA TYR A 21 -4.19 7.12 7.99
C TYR A 21 -4.49 8.62 8.00
N GLU A 22 -4.40 9.24 9.17
CA GLU A 22 -4.63 10.67 9.30
C GLU A 22 -3.61 11.46 8.49
N MET A 23 -2.34 11.05 8.55
CA MET A 23 -1.28 11.68 7.77
C MET A 23 -1.56 11.56 6.27
N LEU A 24 -2.04 10.39 5.85
CA LEU A 24 -2.35 10.16 4.45
C LEU A 24 -3.49 11.05 3.96
N VAL A 25 -4.55 11.17 4.77
CA VAL A 25 -5.67 12.05 4.46
C VAL A 25 -5.19 13.50 4.35
N ASP A 26 -4.40 13.94 5.32
CA ASP A 26 -3.89 15.31 5.31
C ASP A 26 -3.02 15.60 4.10
N THR A 27 -2.25 14.60 3.68
CA THR A 27 -1.37 14.74 2.51
C THR A 27 -2.17 14.95 1.22
N HIS A 28 -3.40 14.43 1.16
CA HIS A 28 -4.27 14.60 0.00
C HIS A 28 -5.16 15.85 0.09
N GLN A 29 -5.05 16.62 1.18
CA GLN A 29 -5.92 17.77 1.39
C GLN A 29 -5.79 18.78 0.26
N ASP A 30 -6.93 19.27 -0.23
CA ASP A 30 -7.00 20.29 -1.28
C ASP A 30 -6.46 19.86 -2.64
N LEU A 31 -6.30 18.56 -2.87
CA LEU A 31 -5.92 18.05 -4.18
C LEU A 31 -7.16 17.57 -4.93
N GLY A 32 -7.18 17.81 -6.23
CA GLY A 32 -8.21 17.24 -7.10
C GLY A 32 -7.91 15.77 -7.36
N ASP A 33 -8.85 15.09 -8.03
CA ASP A 33 -8.74 13.64 -8.27
C ASP A 33 -7.46 13.28 -9.02
N GLU A 34 -7.13 14.05 -10.04
CA GLU A 34 -5.95 13.77 -10.85
C GLU A 34 -4.67 13.92 -10.03
N GLN A 35 -4.61 14.99 -9.24
CA GLN A 35 -3.45 15.23 -8.38
C GLN A 35 -3.32 14.17 -7.30
N SER A 36 -4.44 13.72 -6.73
CA SER A 36 -4.43 12.65 -5.74
C SER A 36 -3.90 11.35 -6.35
N SER A 37 -4.29 11.04 -7.57
CA SER A 37 -3.79 9.86 -8.28
C SER A 37 -2.28 9.97 -8.50
N MET A 38 -1.82 11.15 -8.89
CA MET A 38 -0.39 11.37 -9.07
C MET A 38 0.38 11.24 -7.76
N LEU A 39 -0.18 11.76 -6.69
CA LEU A 39 0.44 11.64 -5.38
C LEU A 39 0.59 10.18 -4.98
N ASN A 40 -0.47 9.39 -5.17
CA ASN A 40 -0.42 7.97 -4.84
C ASN A 40 0.64 7.24 -5.65
N ALA A 41 0.75 7.55 -6.94
CA ALA A 41 1.77 6.93 -7.79
C ALA A 41 3.19 7.29 -7.31
N GLN A 42 3.41 8.57 -6.98
CA GLN A 42 4.69 9.00 -6.47
C GLN A 42 5.01 8.33 -5.13
N LEU A 43 4.03 8.26 -4.24
CA LEU A 43 4.21 7.64 -2.94
C LEU A 43 4.60 6.18 -3.08
N ILE A 44 3.94 5.46 -3.99
CA ILE A 44 4.27 4.06 -4.24
C ILE A 44 5.72 3.92 -4.68
N LEU A 45 6.17 4.78 -5.59
CA LEU A 45 7.55 4.72 -6.07
C LEU A 45 8.56 5.01 -4.97
N LEU A 46 8.26 6.00 -4.15
CA LEU A 46 9.15 6.34 -3.03
C LEU A 46 9.26 5.19 -2.04
N LEU A 47 8.12 4.60 -1.70
CA LEU A 47 8.11 3.47 -0.76
C LEU A 47 8.75 2.24 -1.37
N ALA A 48 8.51 2.00 -2.66
CA ALA A 48 9.12 0.87 -3.36
C ALA A 48 10.64 1.00 -3.35
N ASN A 49 11.15 2.21 -3.59
CA ASN A 49 12.59 2.43 -3.54
C ASN A 49 13.15 2.19 -2.13
N HIS A 50 12.40 2.60 -1.12
CA HIS A 50 12.84 2.38 0.25
C HIS A 50 12.88 0.89 0.59
N ILE A 51 11.86 0.14 0.17
CA ILE A 51 11.80 -1.31 0.40
C ILE A 51 12.91 -2.02 -0.37
N GLY A 52 13.07 -1.69 -1.64
CA GLY A 52 14.20 -2.16 -2.44
C GLY A 52 14.22 -3.64 -2.75
N ASP A 53 13.14 -4.37 -2.52
CA ASP A 53 13.07 -5.83 -2.76
C ASP A 53 11.93 -6.12 -3.72
N LEU A 54 12.28 -6.44 -4.96
CA LEU A 54 11.29 -6.66 -6.01
C LEU A 54 10.33 -7.80 -5.68
N ALA A 55 10.81 -8.86 -5.03
CA ALA A 55 9.96 -9.99 -4.67
C ALA A 55 8.87 -9.56 -3.69
N VAL A 56 9.24 -8.74 -2.68
CA VAL A 56 8.27 -8.19 -1.74
C VAL A 56 7.25 -7.32 -2.47
N LEU A 57 7.73 -6.49 -3.39
CA LEU A 57 6.84 -5.59 -4.13
C LEU A 57 5.89 -6.35 -5.03
N ARG A 58 6.35 -7.44 -5.65
CA ARG A 58 5.47 -8.28 -6.46
C ARG A 58 4.36 -8.89 -5.63
N GLU A 59 4.70 -9.36 -4.45
CA GLU A 59 3.69 -9.95 -3.56
C GLU A 59 2.67 -8.92 -3.12
N ALA A 60 3.15 -7.73 -2.77
CA ALA A 60 2.26 -6.65 -2.36
C ALA A 60 1.30 -6.28 -3.50
N CYS A 61 1.82 -6.19 -4.72
CA CYS A 61 0.98 -5.88 -5.88
C CYS A 61 -0.06 -6.96 -6.13
N ALA A 62 0.33 -8.23 -5.99
CA ALA A 62 -0.60 -9.33 -6.21
C ALA A 62 -1.74 -9.31 -5.19
N ILE A 63 -1.41 -9.06 -3.93
CA ILE A 63 -2.42 -9.00 -2.87
C ILE A 63 -3.35 -7.81 -3.09
N ALA A 64 -2.77 -6.65 -3.40
CA ALA A 64 -3.56 -5.44 -3.62
C ALA A 64 -4.52 -5.63 -4.79
N ARG A 65 -4.05 -6.24 -5.89
CA ARG A 65 -4.91 -6.49 -7.03
C ARG A 65 -6.03 -7.45 -6.69
N ALA A 66 -5.72 -8.51 -5.97
CA ALA A 66 -6.74 -9.49 -5.58
C ALA A 66 -7.81 -8.85 -4.72
N ASN A 67 -7.42 -7.97 -3.80
CA ASN A 67 -8.36 -7.29 -2.93
C ASN A 67 -9.28 -6.36 -3.69
N VAL A 68 -8.76 -5.71 -4.73
CA VAL A 68 -9.57 -4.82 -5.56
C VAL A 68 -10.53 -5.62 -6.42
N MET A 69 -10.08 -6.75 -6.94
CA MET A 69 -10.91 -7.59 -7.82
C MET A 69 -11.99 -8.34 -7.06
N THR A 70 -11.79 -8.58 -5.76
CA THR A 70 -12.78 -9.25 -4.92
C THR A 70 -12.98 -8.48 -3.63
N PRO A 71 -13.60 -7.28 -3.71
CA PRO A 71 -13.71 -6.41 -2.54
C PRO A 71 -14.49 -7.04 -1.38
N ASP A 72 -15.41 -7.94 -1.67
CA ASP A 72 -16.21 -8.60 -0.62
C ASP A 72 -15.37 -9.56 0.21
N ALA A 73 -14.18 -9.89 -0.23
CA ALA A 73 -13.29 -10.78 0.52
C ALA A 73 -12.62 -10.06 1.69
N LEU A 74 -12.73 -8.74 1.73
CA LEU A 74 -12.17 -7.97 2.85
C LEU A 74 -13.14 -7.96 4.03
#